data_b04fc91b4ec50526345354703c0ec461
#
_entry.id   b04fc91b4ec50526345354703c0ec461
#
_cell.length_a   1.000
_cell.length_b   1.000
_cell.length_c   1.000
_cell.angle_alpha   90.00
_cell.angle_beta   90.00
_cell.angle_gamma   90.00
#
_symmetry.space_group_name_H-M   'P 1'
#
loop_
_entity.id
_entity.type
_entity.pdbx_description
1 polymer ?
#
loop_
_entity_poly.entity_id
_entity_poly.type
_entity_poly.pdbx_seq_one_letter_code
_entity_poly.pdbx_strand_id
1 'polypeptide(L)'
;MTMAAPPHASRCCSRRRKRNLAITLAGASVCPAVFAFSPSASQHRFKDQINLRKRARSSIASTSSLHEVSSKIGFEFEVHNSISSISAHDWDLCLAPDGSSSPFMEHAWLRCLEESGCASPATGWVPQHLSVKIDGTCSVYVPIYIKGHSQGEFIFDSGWAEAAHSNDIQYYPKLLVGVPFTPATGERILLHPDIRKNWKEEEIADLRVLVGKFLRQISTSNNLSSVHLNFITDKEATDIAGALMDARKSSTAEEERNARLETKVKSMLDLLTYSDKDDYLRRTSMQYHWTNKNKRNGKPYDSFEDYLDAFKSKRRITIRRERTVLDEESIRIDAVVGNDILMVDGLVERMYEVYMSTVKKMIFGRQYLTLEFFQMLAQSDFCRNLCFLCVRSCESGDELSAKDVFAGTFNIINNGIFYGRYWGCLPGREIKNLHFETCYWAAIEHCIENGLRKMEPGAGGGDYKRARGFDPAMIHSAHYICNPGLRRAVHQFLDFETPGNVEVTEYLLAKSSVGSGDNNIIS
;
A
#
# COMPACT_ATOMS: atom_id res chain seq x y z
N MET A 1 -20.45 4.45 -69.28
CA MET A 1 -21.75 5.06 -69.58
C MET A 1 -22.39 5.38 -68.24
N THR A 2 -22.24 6.58 -67.83
CA THR A 2 -23.19 7.70 -67.71
C THR A 2 -24.22 7.52 -66.59
N MET A 3 -23.97 8.22 -65.50
CA MET A 3 -24.77 9.45 -65.04
C MET A 3 -26.12 9.08 -64.45
N ALA A 4 -26.69 9.64 -63.40
CA ALA A 4 -26.59 10.89 -62.66
C ALA A 4 -27.49 10.83 -61.43
N ALA A 5 -27.24 11.64 -60.42
CA ALA A 5 -28.20 12.10 -59.38
C ALA A 5 -28.93 13.37 -59.86
N PRO A 6 -29.73 14.08 -59.04
CA PRO A 6 -30.71 13.94 -57.94
C PRO A 6 -32.07 14.55 -58.33
N PRO A 7 -32.98 15.23 -57.54
CA PRO A 7 -32.96 15.79 -56.19
C PRO A 7 -34.34 15.87 -55.44
N HIS A 8 -34.34 16.48 -54.21
CA HIS A 8 -35.37 17.31 -53.50
C HIS A 8 -36.69 16.65 -52.99
N ALA A 9 -37.26 16.97 -51.90
CA ALA A 9 -37.34 18.05 -50.92
C ALA A 9 -38.30 17.69 -49.77
N SER A 10 -37.97 18.19 -48.60
CA SER A 10 -38.79 18.72 -47.51
C SER A 10 -40.19 18.15 -47.16
N ARG A 11 -40.38 17.81 -45.87
CA ARG A 11 -41.35 18.53 -45.00
C ARG A 11 -41.21 18.14 -43.52
N CYS A 12 -41.24 19.17 -42.73
CA CYS A 12 -41.32 19.31 -41.29
C CYS A 12 -42.51 18.55 -40.68
N CYS A 13 -42.32 17.84 -39.55
CA CYS A 13 -43.38 17.71 -38.54
C CYS A 13 -42.77 17.48 -37.16
N SER A 14 -43.00 18.40 -36.28
CA SER A 14 -42.65 18.47 -34.88
C SER A 14 -43.28 17.34 -34.07
N ARG A 15 -42.48 16.56 -33.34
CA ARG A 15 -42.93 15.86 -32.12
C ARG A 15 -41.88 16.01 -31.02
N ARG A 16 -42.30 16.71 -29.96
CA ARG A 16 -41.63 16.77 -28.67
C ARG A 16 -41.31 15.34 -28.19
N ARG A 17 -40.05 14.98 -28.13
CA ARG A 17 -39.55 13.82 -27.34
C ARG A 17 -38.87 14.35 -26.08
N LYS A 18 -39.38 13.89 -24.96
CA LYS A 18 -38.80 14.03 -23.63
C LYS A 18 -37.32 13.63 -23.71
N ARG A 19 -36.44 14.56 -23.39
CA ARG A 19 -35.01 14.24 -23.17
C ARG A 19 -34.90 13.47 -21.88
N ASN A 20 -34.76 12.16 -21.98
CA ASN A 20 -34.11 11.37 -20.92
C ASN A 20 -32.65 11.74 -20.96
N LEU A 21 -32.18 12.37 -19.88
CA LEU A 21 -30.79 12.65 -19.63
C LEU A 21 -30.12 11.29 -19.29
N ALA A 22 -29.63 10.62 -20.30
CA ALA A 22 -28.67 9.53 -20.09
C ALA A 22 -27.37 10.20 -19.66
N ILE A 23 -27.07 10.13 -18.36
CA ILE A 23 -25.75 10.44 -17.85
C ILE A 23 -24.84 9.33 -18.37
N THR A 24 -24.14 9.62 -19.45
CA THR A 24 -23.01 8.82 -19.92
C THR A 24 -21.90 9.08 -18.91
N LEU A 25 -21.78 8.18 -17.94
CA LEU A 25 -20.55 8.06 -17.14
C LEU A 25 -19.43 7.71 -18.13
N ALA A 26 -18.74 8.73 -18.60
CA ALA A 26 -17.47 8.56 -19.26
C ALA A 26 -16.57 7.84 -18.25
N GLY A 27 -16.25 6.58 -18.54
CA GLY A 27 -15.34 5.79 -17.76
C GLY A 27 -14.02 6.53 -17.64
N ALA A 28 -13.72 7.00 -16.45
CA ALA A 28 -12.37 7.34 -16.07
C ALA A 28 -11.56 6.04 -16.08
N SER A 29 -11.16 5.61 -17.27
CA SER A 29 -10.06 4.66 -17.46
C SER A 29 -8.86 5.33 -16.83
N VAL A 30 -8.49 4.89 -15.62
CA VAL A 30 -7.19 5.20 -15.04
C VAL A 30 -6.17 4.45 -15.88
N CYS A 31 -5.87 5.00 -17.03
CA CYS A 31 -4.65 4.69 -17.76
C CYS A 31 -3.50 5.07 -16.82
N PRO A 32 -2.48 4.23 -16.60
CA PRO A 32 -1.26 4.69 -15.98
C PRO A 32 -0.67 5.75 -16.90
N ALA A 33 -0.86 7.01 -16.54
CA ALA A 33 -0.26 8.13 -17.26
C ALA A 33 1.25 7.99 -17.15
N VAL A 34 1.86 7.49 -18.21
CA VAL A 34 3.28 7.47 -18.44
C VAL A 34 3.70 8.90 -18.75
N PHE A 35 4.05 9.68 -17.73
CA PHE A 35 4.61 10.99 -17.93
C PHE A 35 6.11 10.87 -18.24
N ALA A 36 6.45 11.24 -19.46
CA ALA A 36 7.82 11.42 -19.90
C ALA A 36 8.42 12.67 -19.21
N PHE A 37 9.33 12.47 -18.28
CA PHE A 37 10.17 13.55 -17.76
C PHE A 37 11.41 13.74 -18.63
N SER A 38 11.62 14.98 -19.08
CA SER A 38 12.78 15.42 -19.82
C SER A 38 14.09 15.23 -19.00
N PRO A 39 15.22 14.83 -19.62
CA PRO A 39 16.49 14.56 -18.93
C PRO A 39 17.14 15.75 -18.23
N SER A 40 16.76 16.99 -18.57
CA SER A 40 17.35 18.20 -18.00
C SER A 40 17.03 18.44 -16.51
N ALA A 41 16.00 17.80 -15.98
CA ALA A 41 15.62 17.92 -14.57
C ALA A 41 16.44 17.04 -13.62
N SER A 42 17.26 16.10 -14.12
CA SER A 42 17.98 15.13 -13.29
C SER A 42 19.25 15.69 -12.64
N GLN A 43 19.93 16.66 -13.27
CA GLN A 43 21.18 17.21 -12.73
C GLN A 43 20.98 18.23 -11.60
N HIS A 44 19.88 18.99 -11.60
CA HIS A 44 19.52 19.86 -10.48
C HIS A 44 19.09 19.07 -9.24
N ARG A 45 18.43 17.91 -9.41
CA ARG A 45 17.99 17.05 -8.30
C ARG A 45 19.13 16.40 -7.52
N PHE A 46 20.28 16.15 -8.15
CA PHE A 46 21.45 15.57 -7.46
C PHE A 46 22.09 16.53 -6.45
N LYS A 47 22.09 17.84 -6.75
CA LYS A 47 22.58 18.87 -5.81
C LYS A 47 21.65 19.05 -4.62
N ASP A 48 20.35 18.94 -4.81
CA ASP A 48 19.36 19.03 -3.74
C ASP A 48 19.42 17.82 -2.79
N GLN A 49 19.74 16.61 -3.28
CA GLN A 49 19.97 15.43 -2.45
C GLN A 49 21.22 15.56 -1.55
N ILE A 50 22.28 16.23 -2.04
CA ILE A 50 23.49 16.52 -1.23
C ILE A 50 23.18 17.54 -0.13
N ASN A 51 22.32 18.52 -0.41
CA ASN A 51 21.86 19.49 0.59
C ASN A 51 20.93 18.85 1.64
N LEU A 52 20.16 17.82 1.29
CA LEU A 52 19.38 17.02 2.24
C LEU A 52 20.27 16.31 3.28
N ARG A 53 21.43 15.77 2.86
CA ARG A 53 22.41 15.17 3.79
C ARG A 53 22.97 16.18 4.81
N LYS A 54 23.21 17.42 4.39
CA LYS A 54 23.72 18.48 5.29
C LYS A 54 22.61 19.01 6.20
N ARG A 55 21.38 19.19 5.69
CA ARG A 55 20.23 19.68 6.47
C ARG A 55 19.73 18.63 7.47
N ALA A 56 19.64 17.34 7.10
CA ALA A 56 19.24 16.28 8.03
C ALA A 56 20.21 16.14 9.22
N ARG A 57 21.51 16.38 9.01
CA ARG A 57 22.50 16.37 10.12
C ARG A 57 22.44 17.61 11.02
N SER A 58 22.00 18.76 10.52
CA SER A 58 21.96 20.01 11.29
C SER A 58 20.62 20.27 11.98
N SER A 59 19.52 19.64 11.55
CA SER A 59 18.17 19.98 11.99
C SER A 59 17.71 19.24 13.24
N ILE A 60 18.35 18.13 13.61
CA ILE A 60 18.00 17.37 14.83
C ILE A 60 18.47 18.11 16.10
N ALA A 61 19.39 19.04 15.99
CA ALA A 61 19.90 19.81 17.13
C ALA A 61 18.90 20.86 17.72
N SER A 62 17.82 21.20 16.99
CA SER A 62 16.85 22.21 17.45
C SER A 62 15.65 21.66 18.23
N THR A 63 15.62 20.35 18.48
CA THR A 63 14.57 19.71 19.32
C THR A 63 14.81 19.82 20.83
N SER A 64 15.86 20.54 21.27
CA SER A 64 16.22 20.67 22.67
C SER A 64 15.07 21.20 23.57
N SER A 65 14.26 22.13 23.09
CA SER A 65 13.13 22.66 23.86
C SER A 65 11.99 21.65 24.07
N LEU A 66 11.77 20.78 23.11
CA LEU A 66 10.77 19.70 23.21
C LEU A 66 11.24 18.57 24.13
N HIS A 67 12.52 18.24 24.05
CA HIS A 67 13.12 17.22 24.90
C HIS A 67 13.05 17.61 26.39
N GLU A 68 13.27 18.89 26.72
CA GLU A 68 13.18 19.38 28.10
C GLU A 68 11.76 19.39 28.66
N VAL A 69 10.76 19.67 27.83
CA VAL A 69 9.36 19.74 28.26
C VAL A 69 8.74 18.35 28.32
N SER A 70 9.05 17.48 27.35
CA SER A 70 8.51 16.11 27.31
C SER A 70 9.06 15.24 28.44
N SER A 71 10.33 15.40 28.81
CA SER A 71 10.92 14.64 29.92
C SER A 71 10.27 14.93 31.28
N LYS A 72 9.77 16.16 31.49
CA LYS A 72 9.04 16.53 32.72
C LYS A 72 7.68 15.83 32.84
N ILE A 73 7.11 15.33 31.76
CA ILE A 73 5.79 14.69 31.70
C ILE A 73 5.92 13.16 31.52
N GLY A 74 7.15 12.64 31.41
CA GLY A 74 7.42 11.21 31.26
C GLY A 74 7.33 10.66 29.82
N PHE A 75 7.33 11.55 28.81
CA PHE A 75 7.46 11.17 27.39
C PHE A 75 8.81 11.59 26.84
N GLU A 76 9.54 10.68 26.23
CA GLU A 76 10.80 10.96 25.55
C GLU A 76 10.68 10.51 24.09
N PHE A 77 10.96 11.42 23.17
CA PHE A 77 10.95 11.14 21.73
C PHE A 77 12.38 11.08 21.20
N GLU A 78 12.72 9.98 20.54
CA GLU A 78 14.05 9.77 19.97
C GLU A 78 13.92 9.42 18.50
N VAL A 79 14.78 10.05 17.65
CA VAL A 79 14.79 9.81 16.21
C VAL A 79 16.05 9.04 15.83
N HIS A 80 15.86 7.94 15.11
CA HIS A 80 16.90 7.00 14.69
C HIS A 80 17.13 7.08 13.17
N ASN A 81 18.37 7.26 12.76
CA ASN A 81 18.75 7.40 11.34
C ASN A 81 18.88 6.07 10.59
N SER A 82 18.62 4.97 11.24
CA SER A 82 18.59 3.61 10.68
C SER A 82 17.79 2.72 11.60
N ILE A 83 17.08 1.75 11.03
CA ILE A 83 16.40 0.71 11.80
C ILE A 83 17.39 -0.14 12.60
N SER A 84 18.63 -0.33 12.10
CA SER A 84 19.70 -1.10 12.77
C SER A 84 20.20 -0.46 14.06
N SER A 85 19.84 0.81 14.34
CA SER A 85 20.13 1.44 15.64
C SER A 85 19.07 1.15 16.70
N ILE A 86 17.99 0.45 16.35
CA ILE A 86 16.91 0.04 17.24
C ILE A 86 17.04 -1.48 17.46
N SER A 87 16.80 -1.93 18.69
CA SER A 87 16.78 -3.36 19.00
C SER A 87 15.68 -4.07 18.20
N ALA A 88 16.05 -5.11 17.44
CA ALA A 88 15.10 -5.92 16.69
C ALA A 88 14.04 -6.55 17.61
N HIS A 89 14.49 -7.07 18.78
CA HIS A 89 13.59 -7.66 19.76
C HIS A 89 12.54 -6.64 20.24
N ASP A 90 12.96 -5.41 20.60
CA ASP A 90 12.06 -4.41 21.18
C ASP A 90 11.08 -3.86 20.11
N TRP A 91 11.57 -3.72 18.87
CA TRP A 91 10.72 -3.34 17.74
C TRP A 91 9.67 -4.41 17.43
N ASP A 92 10.11 -5.66 17.27
CA ASP A 92 9.22 -6.76 16.87
C ASP A 92 8.27 -7.17 18.01
N LEU A 93 8.63 -6.94 19.27
CA LEU A 93 7.72 -7.08 20.41
C LEU A 93 6.48 -6.16 20.29
N CYS A 94 6.61 -5.00 19.65
CA CYS A 94 5.53 -4.04 19.46
C CYS A 94 4.62 -4.37 18.27
N LEU A 95 4.93 -5.41 17.47
CA LEU A 95 4.04 -5.89 16.42
C LEU A 95 2.77 -6.48 17.04
N ALA A 96 1.63 -6.22 16.42
CA ALA A 96 0.35 -6.73 16.92
C ALA A 96 0.24 -8.26 16.74
N PRO A 97 -0.06 -9.00 17.79
CA PRO A 97 -0.12 -10.47 17.73
C PRO A 97 -1.30 -11.01 16.90
N ASP A 98 -2.32 -10.20 16.67
CA ASP A 98 -3.50 -10.53 15.85
C ASP A 98 -3.24 -10.40 14.33
N GLY A 99 -2.02 -9.95 13.95
CA GLY A 99 -1.65 -9.71 12.56
C GLY A 99 -2.19 -8.42 11.96
N SER A 100 -2.68 -7.48 12.77
CA SER A 100 -3.00 -6.12 12.30
C SER A 100 -1.76 -5.33 11.92
N SER A 101 -0.58 -5.66 12.47
CA SER A 101 0.70 -5.25 11.92
C SER A 101 1.06 -6.16 10.74
N SER A 102 1.30 -5.58 9.57
CA SER A 102 1.74 -6.39 8.41
C SER A 102 3.16 -6.91 8.61
N PRO A 103 3.55 -8.04 7.97
CA PRO A 103 4.90 -8.60 8.10
C PRO A 103 5.99 -7.63 7.63
N PHE A 104 5.64 -6.70 6.76
CA PHE A 104 6.54 -5.67 6.26
C PHE A 104 6.95 -4.64 7.32
N MET A 105 6.34 -4.68 8.50
CA MET A 105 6.73 -3.92 9.68
C MET A 105 7.77 -4.64 10.54
N GLU A 106 8.09 -5.93 10.25
CA GLU A 106 9.16 -6.64 10.96
C GLU A 106 10.50 -5.91 10.78
N HIS A 107 11.28 -5.85 11.86
CA HIS A 107 12.60 -5.22 11.85
C HIS A 107 13.50 -5.76 10.74
N ALA A 108 13.49 -7.09 10.54
CA ALA A 108 14.30 -7.74 9.51
C ALA A 108 13.96 -7.25 8.09
N TRP A 109 12.68 -7.01 7.76
CA TRP A 109 12.27 -6.47 6.46
C TRP A 109 12.84 -5.06 6.23
N LEU A 110 12.64 -4.16 7.21
CA LEU A 110 13.12 -2.78 7.12
C LEU A 110 14.65 -2.72 7.06
N ARG A 111 15.33 -3.55 7.86
CA ARG A 111 16.79 -3.66 7.87
C ARG A 111 17.32 -4.09 6.50
N CYS A 112 16.73 -5.13 5.91
CA CYS A 112 17.16 -5.58 4.57
C CYS A 112 16.96 -4.49 3.51
N LEU A 113 15.89 -3.69 3.58
CA LEU A 113 15.67 -2.58 2.66
C LEU A 113 16.71 -1.45 2.82
N GLU A 114 17.11 -1.14 4.05
CA GLU A 114 18.05 -0.06 4.33
C GLU A 114 19.49 -0.48 4.06
N GLU A 115 19.94 -1.61 4.61
CA GLU A 115 21.32 -2.09 4.49
C GLU A 115 21.68 -2.48 3.05
N SER A 116 20.75 -3.06 2.27
CA SER A 116 20.96 -3.34 0.84
C SER A 116 20.93 -2.09 -0.05
N GLY A 117 20.69 -0.90 0.54
CA GLY A 117 20.61 0.37 -0.20
C GLY A 117 19.33 0.58 -0.99
N CYS A 118 18.34 -0.33 -0.94
CA CYS A 118 17.04 -0.14 -1.57
C CYS A 118 16.35 1.11 -1.04
N ALA A 119 16.28 1.25 0.29
CA ALA A 119 15.78 2.43 0.98
C ALA A 119 16.94 3.23 1.57
N SER A 120 17.46 4.19 0.83
CA SER A 120 18.64 4.95 1.21
C SER A 120 18.53 6.42 0.75
N PRO A 121 19.37 7.32 1.27
CA PRO A 121 19.43 8.70 0.77
C PRO A 121 19.67 8.78 -0.74
N ALA A 122 20.41 7.84 -1.32
CA ALA A 122 20.67 7.79 -2.76
C ALA A 122 19.41 7.50 -3.58
N THR A 123 18.47 6.72 -3.03
CA THR A 123 17.19 6.38 -3.65
C THR A 123 16.06 7.31 -3.21
N GLY A 124 16.37 8.38 -2.46
CA GLY A 124 15.40 9.37 -1.98
C GLY A 124 14.54 8.89 -0.80
N TRP A 125 15.01 7.90 -0.06
CA TRP A 125 14.44 7.41 1.18
C TRP A 125 15.46 7.60 2.31
N VAL A 126 15.27 8.60 3.16
CA VAL A 126 16.19 8.89 4.28
C VAL A 126 15.52 8.41 5.57
N PRO A 127 16.00 7.31 6.20
CA PRO A 127 15.41 6.79 7.43
C PRO A 127 15.47 7.82 8.57
N GLN A 128 14.38 7.92 9.33
CA GLN A 128 14.24 8.79 10.50
C GLN A 128 13.22 8.16 11.48
N HIS A 129 13.44 6.91 11.88
CA HIS A 129 12.49 6.17 12.71
C HIS A 129 12.32 6.83 14.06
N LEU A 130 11.10 6.81 14.56
CA LEU A 130 10.77 7.36 15.88
C LEU A 130 10.59 6.25 16.89
N SER A 131 11.20 6.42 18.05
CA SER A 131 10.82 5.72 19.27
C SER A 131 10.28 6.70 20.31
N VAL A 132 9.28 6.26 21.09
CA VAL A 132 8.72 7.02 22.19
C VAL A 132 8.85 6.19 23.46
N LYS A 133 9.55 6.74 24.46
CA LYS A 133 9.60 6.17 25.80
C LYS A 133 8.53 6.81 26.66
N ILE A 134 7.84 6.02 27.43
CA ILE A 134 6.85 6.45 28.41
C ILE A 134 7.33 5.97 29.78
N ASP A 135 7.57 6.89 30.70
CA ASP A 135 8.14 6.61 32.02
C ASP A 135 9.44 5.76 31.95
N GLY A 136 10.30 6.07 30.97
CA GLY A 136 11.60 5.41 30.76
C GLY A 136 11.55 4.08 29.99
N THR A 137 10.35 3.55 29.68
CA THR A 137 10.20 2.32 28.89
C THR A 137 9.87 2.66 27.45
N CYS A 138 10.58 2.06 26.48
CA CYS A 138 10.30 2.25 25.05
C CYS A 138 8.95 1.60 24.72
N SER A 139 7.99 2.42 24.33
CA SER A 139 6.58 2.03 24.31
C SER A 139 5.93 2.16 22.94
N VAL A 140 6.52 2.96 22.03
CA VAL A 140 6.01 3.18 20.68
C VAL A 140 7.15 3.22 19.69
N TYR A 141 6.95 2.61 18.50
CA TYR A 141 7.85 2.74 17.36
C TYR A 141 7.08 3.12 16.10
N VAL A 142 7.70 3.97 15.26
CA VAL A 142 7.10 4.44 14.00
C VAL A 142 8.15 4.44 12.89
N PRO A 143 7.94 3.73 11.78
CA PRO A 143 8.85 3.78 10.62
C PRO A 143 8.65 5.07 9.85
N ILE A 144 9.68 5.89 9.80
CA ILE A 144 9.64 7.22 9.18
C ILE A 144 10.77 7.37 8.18
N TYR A 145 10.46 8.02 7.05
CA TYR A 145 11.43 8.39 6.03
C TYR A 145 11.23 9.84 5.57
N ILE A 146 12.32 10.59 5.38
CA ILE A 146 12.26 11.84 4.64
C ILE A 146 12.34 11.50 3.15
N LYS A 147 11.38 12.01 2.38
CA LYS A 147 11.20 11.70 0.97
C LYS A 147 11.50 12.89 0.07
N GLY A 148 12.39 12.70 -0.89
CA GLY A 148 12.67 13.68 -1.95
C GLY A 148 11.75 13.59 -3.17
N HIS A 149 10.88 12.58 -3.22
CA HIS A 149 9.93 12.29 -4.30
C HIS A 149 8.89 11.26 -3.84
N SER A 150 7.76 11.08 -4.55
CA SER A 150 6.69 10.12 -4.18
C SER A 150 6.84 8.72 -4.79
N GLN A 151 7.99 8.40 -5.36
CA GLN A 151 8.19 7.08 -5.98
C GLN A 151 8.33 5.97 -4.93
N GLY A 152 7.68 4.83 -5.21
CA GLY A 152 7.68 3.66 -4.33
C GLY A 152 6.75 3.78 -3.12
N GLU A 153 5.92 4.82 -3.04
CA GLU A 153 4.94 5.03 -1.97
C GLU A 153 3.59 4.37 -2.26
N PHE A 154 3.23 4.21 -3.53
CA PHE A 154 1.95 3.65 -4.02
C PHE A 154 0.68 4.36 -3.53
N ILE A 155 0.80 5.51 -2.88
CA ILE A 155 -0.28 6.48 -2.69
C ILE A 155 0.00 7.61 -3.68
N PHE A 156 -0.91 7.78 -4.66
CA PHE A 156 -0.67 8.66 -5.79
C PHE A 156 -1.04 10.10 -5.45
N ASP A 157 -0.06 10.90 -5.09
CA ASP A 157 -0.16 12.32 -4.76
C ASP A 157 0.44 13.25 -5.82
N SER A 158 0.66 12.75 -7.03
CA SER A 158 1.26 13.51 -8.14
C SER A 158 0.48 14.77 -8.49
N GLY A 159 -0.86 14.71 -8.46
CA GLY A 159 -1.72 15.88 -8.68
C GLY A 159 -1.52 16.97 -7.61
N TRP A 160 -1.24 16.59 -6.36
CA TRP A 160 -0.94 17.55 -5.30
C TRP A 160 0.44 18.18 -5.49
N ALA A 161 1.43 17.38 -5.87
CA ALA A 161 2.77 17.85 -6.18
C ALA A 161 2.77 18.80 -7.40
N GLU A 162 1.96 18.51 -8.41
CA GLU A 162 1.80 19.35 -9.59
C GLU A 162 1.08 20.67 -9.27
N ALA A 163 0.01 20.62 -8.46
CA ALA A 163 -0.67 21.81 -7.97
C ALA A 163 0.26 22.70 -7.12
N ALA A 164 1.07 22.10 -6.26
CA ALA A 164 2.07 22.82 -5.49
C ALA A 164 3.10 23.51 -6.41
N HIS A 165 3.64 22.78 -7.37
CA HIS A 165 4.63 23.30 -8.32
C HIS A 165 4.05 24.46 -9.16
N SER A 166 2.81 24.33 -9.63
CA SER A 166 2.13 25.37 -10.42
C SER A 166 1.84 26.65 -9.64
N ASN A 167 1.97 26.64 -8.32
CA ASN A 167 1.77 27.78 -7.43
C ASN A 167 3.04 28.16 -6.66
N ASP A 168 4.22 27.74 -7.13
CA ASP A 168 5.52 28.01 -6.50
C ASP A 168 5.60 27.54 -5.03
N ILE A 169 4.82 26.50 -4.68
CA ILE A 169 4.83 25.90 -3.35
C ILE A 169 5.78 24.69 -3.35
N GLN A 170 6.69 24.64 -2.38
CA GLN A 170 7.57 23.51 -2.19
C GLN A 170 6.78 22.28 -1.73
N TYR A 171 6.84 21.16 -2.49
CA TYR A 171 6.19 19.89 -2.14
C TYR A 171 7.18 18.84 -1.59
N TYR A 172 8.44 18.92 -1.91
CA TYR A 172 9.49 18.06 -1.37
C TYR A 172 10.60 18.91 -0.72
N PRO A 173 11.28 18.38 0.32
CA PRO A 173 11.10 17.08 0.94
C PRO A 173 9.85 17.01 1.83
N LYS A 174 9.33 15.78 2.02
CA LYS A 174 8.18 15.50 2.88
C LYS A 174 8.51 14.39 3.88
N LEU A 175 7.77 14.30 4.98
CA LEU A 175 7.87 13.22 5.97
C LEU A 175 6.88 12.11 5.61
N LEU A 176 7.34 10.88 5.56
CA LEU A 176 6.51 9.72 5.28
C LEU A 176 6.60 8.70 6.42
N VAL A 177 5.47 8.37 7.01
CA VAL A 177 5.27 7.19 7.84
C VAL A 177 4.76 6.07 6.93
N GLY A 178 5.55 5.02 6.75
CA GLY A 178 5.22 3.94 5.84
C GLY A 178 6.36 2.97 5.61
N VAL A 179 6.08 1.91 4.87
CA VAL A 179 7.09 0.91 4.49
C VAL A 179 7.50 1.14 3.04
N PRO A 180 8.82 1.24 2.74
CA PRO A 180 9.28 1.44 1.36
C PRO A 180 8.81 0.35 0.42
N PHE A 181 8.37 0.73 -0.78
CA PHE A 181 7.98 -0.15 -1.89
C PHE A 181 6.86 -1.15 -1.57
N THR A 182 6.04 -0.88 -0.52
CA THR A 182 5.12 -1.86 0.04
C THR A 182 3.69 -1.32 0.15
N PRO A 183 2.81 -1.60 -0.84
CA PRO A 183 1.41 -1.18 -0.82
C PRO A 183 0.53 -2.18 -0.04
N ALA A 184 0.87 -2.44 1.22
CA ALA A 184 0.12 -3.31 2.12
C ALA A 184 -0.34 -2.54 3.36
N THR A 185 -1.62 -2.70 3.71
CA THR A 185 -2.20 -2.08 4.92
C THR A 185 -1.70 -2.77 6.18
N GLY A 186 -1.47 -1.98 7.22
CA GLY A 186 -1.15 -2.45 8.56
C GLY A 186 -0.90 -1.28 9.50
N GLU A 187 -0.84 -1.54 10.79
CA GLU A 187 -0.46 -0.52 11.77
C GLU A 187 0.90 0.07 11.43
N ARG A 188 1.01 1.38 11.58
CA ARG A 188 2.26 2.13 11.39
C ARG A 188 2.79 2.72 12.70
N ILE A 189 1.93 2.83 13.69
CA ILE A 189 2.30 3.22 15.06
C ILE A 189 2.27 1.95 15.90
N LEU A 190 3.45 1.33 16.04
CA LEU A 190 3.60 0.09 16.80
C LEU A 190 3.56 0.40 18.29
N LEU A 191 2.81 -0.40 19.04
CA LEU A 191 2.57 -0.19 20.47
C LEU A 191 3.09 -1.37 21.28
N HIS A 192 3.78 -1.08 22.39
CA HIS A 192 4.22 -2.10 23.32
C HIS A 192 3.02 -2.93 23.84
N PRO A 193 3.18 -4.25 24.09
CA PRO A 193 2.11 -5.11 24.57
C PRO A 193 1.43 -4.60 25.85
N ASP A 194 2.16 -3.95 26.73
CA ASP A 194 1.60 -3.39 27.97
C ASP A 194 0.61 -2.26 27.70
N ILE A 195 0.86 -1.43 26.68
CA ILE A 195 -0.09 -0.41 26.25
C ILE A 195 -1.35 -1.09 25.73
N ARG A 196 -1.20 -2.05 24.80
CA ARG A 196 -2.34 -2.77 24.22
C ARG A 196 -3.19 -3.49 25.26
N LYS A 197 -2.57 -3.99 26.33
CA LYS A 197 -3.23 -4.76 27.38
C LYS A 197 -3.88 -3.88 28.46
N ASN A 198 -3.22 -2.79 28.84
CA ASN A 198 -3.57 -2.06 30.06
C ASN A 198 -4.25 -0.72 29.79
N TRP A 199 -4.11 -0.15 28.59
CA TRP A 199 -4.70 1.13 28.24
C TRP A 199 -6.07 0.95 27.59
N LYS A 200 -6.97 1.89 27.82
CA LYS A 200 -8.27 1.94 27.15
C LYS A 200 -8.08 2.37 25.69
N GLU A 201 -9.04 2.04 24.86
CA GLU A 201 -9.03 2.39 23.45
C GLU A 201 -8.94 3.91 23.20
N GLU A 202 -9.58 4.71 24.05
CA GLU A 202 -9.53 6.17 24.00
C GLU A 202 -8.11 6.69 24.30
N GLU A 203 -7.43 6.10 25.29
CA GLU A 203 -6.06 6.47 25.65
C GLU A 203 -5.06 6.11 24.52
N ILE A 204 -5.29 4.99 23.85
CA ILE A 204 -4.51 4.59 22.69
C ILE A 204 -4.78 5.54 21.51
N ALA A 205 -6.02 5.95 21.30
CA ALA A 205 -6.37 6.94 20.27
C ALA A 205 -5.67 8.28 20.55
N ASP A 206 -5.68 8.74 21.78
CA ASP A 206 -5.01 9.98 22.20
C ASP A 206 -3.48 9.90 22.02
N LEU A 207 -2.88 8.73 22.30
CA LEU A 207 -1.45 8.50 22.04
C LEU A 207 -1.14 8.58 20.55
N ARG A 208 -1.99 8.04 19.67
CA ARG A 208 -1.83 8.17 18.21
C ARG A 208 -1.94 9.62 17.74
N VAL A 209 -2.88 10.37 18.32
CA VAL A 209 -2.99 11.83 18.06
C VAL A 209 -1.74 12.57 18.52
N LEU A 210 -1.21 12.23 19.69
CA LEU A 210 0.03 12.82 20.21
C LEU A 210 1.21 12.56 19.26
N VAL A 211 1.37 11.33 18.80
CA VAL A 211 2.37 10.98 17.77
C VAL A 211 2.15 11.80 16.49
N GLY A 212 0.92 11.92 16.02
CA GLY A 212 0.58 12.75 14.86
C GLY A 212 0.97 14.22 15.03
N LYS A 213 0.66 14.82 16.20
CA LYS A 213 1.06 16.21 16.53
C LYS A 213 2.59 16.37 16.57
N PHE A 214 3.30 15.38 17.11
CA PHE A 214 4.77 15.39 17.13
C PHE A 214 5.38 15.31 15.71
N LEU A 215 4.84 14.46 14.84
CA LEU A 215 5.25 14.38 13.44
C LEU A 215 5.06 15.71 12.69
N ARG A 216 3.94 16.40 12.93
CA ARG A 216 3.69 17.76 12.39
C ARG A 216 4.76 18.72 12.85
N GLN A 217 5.10 18.69 14.13
CA GLN A 217 6.12 19.58 14.69
C GLN A 217 7.50 19.30 14.11
N ILE A 218 7.90 18.01 13.99
CA ILE A 218 9.14 17.65 13.27
C ILE A 218 9.11 18.23 11.86
N SER A 219 8.02 18.06 11.13
CA SER A 219 7.90 18.54 9.76
C SER A 219 8.08 20.06 9.68
N THR A 220 7.37 20.81 10.52
CA THR A 220 7.42 22.27 10.55
C THR A 220 8.80 22.80 10.96
N SER A 221 9.40 22.23 12.02
CA SER A 221 10.70 22.65 12.53
C SER A 221 11.86 22.35 11.56
N ASN A 222 11.68 21.38 10.67
CA ASN A 222 12.70 20.97 9.70
C ASN A 222 12.40 21.44 8.26
N ASN A 223 11.45 22.36 8.08
CA ASN A 223 11.06 22.88 6.76
C ASN A 223 10.67 21.77 5.78
N LEU A 224 10.02 20.71 6.26
CA LEU A 224 9.40 19.70 5.40
C LEU A 224 8.01 20.20 4.98
N SER A 225 7.59 19.81 3.77
CA SER A 225 6.36 20.33 3.18
C SER A 225 5.10 19.72 3.78
N SER A 226 5.20 18.52 4.29
CA SER A 226 4.03 17.71 4.68
C SER A 226 4.43 16.47 5.50
N VAL A 227 3.43 15.86 6.14
CA VAL A 227 3.49 14.53 6.75
C VAL A 227 2.46 13.64 6.08
N HIS A 228 2.85 12.43 5.71
CA HIS A 228 1.98 11.42 5.12
C HIS A 228 2.10 10.12 5.91
N LEU A 229 0.96 9.56 6.31
CA LEU A 229 0.87 8.20 6.88
C LEU A 229 0.17 7.33 5.85
N ASN A 230 0.90 6.40 5.23
CA ASN A 230 0.42 5.62 4.09
C ASN A 230 0.10 4.18 4.48
N PHE A 231 -1.02 3.64 3.94
CA PHE A 231 -1.48 2.27 4.19
C PHE A 231 -1.68 1.97 5.67
N ILE A 232 -2.21 2.95 6.40
CA ILE A 232 -2.59 2.80 7.81
C ILE A 232 -3.91 2.02 7.93
N THR A 233 -4.16 1.48 9.10
CA THR A 233 -5.45 0.84 9.42
C THR A 233 -6.58 1.88 9.45
N ASP A 234 -7.83 1.42 9.27
CA ASP A 234 -9.01 2.28 9.41
C ASP A 234 -9.06 2.95 10.79
N LYS A 235 -8.67 2.20 11.83
CA LYS A 235 -8.61 2.70 13.21
C LYS A 235 -7.57 3.82 13.36
N GLU A 236 -6.34 3.64 12.88
CA GLU A 236 -5.33 4.70 12.92
C GLU A 236 -5.77 5.94 12.13
N ALA A 237 -6.40 5.73 10.96
CA ALA A 237 -6.92 6.83 10.15
C ALA A 237 -8.03 7.59 10.89
N THR A 238 -8.91 6.87 11.59
CA THR A 238 -9.99 7.46 12.41
C THR A 238 -9.44 8.23 13.61
N ASP A 239 -8.47 7.66 14.30
CA ASP A 239 -7.88 8.30 15.50
C ASP A 239 -7.11 9.58 15.12
N ILE A 240 -6.37 9.57 13.99
CA ILE A 240 -5.48 10.68 13.61
C ILE A 240 -6.22 11.76 12.80
N ALA A 241 -7.14 11.37 11.91
CA ALA A 241 -7.76 12.25 10.93
C ALA A 241 -9.30 12.23 10.95
N GLY A 242 -9.92 11.61 11.95
CA GLY A 242 -11.38 11.52 12.10
C GLY A 242 -12.05 10.43 11.27
N ALA A 243 -13.29 10.10 11.63
CA ALA A 243 -14.10 9.09 10.95
C ALA A 243 -14.56 9.57 9.57
N LEU A 244 -14.75 8.63 8.62
CA LEU A 244 -15.14 8.93 7.23
C LEU A 244 -16.47 9.71 7.08
N MET A 245 -17.38 9.58 8.04
CA MET A 245 -18.73 10.18 7.99
C MET A 245 -18.88 11.46 8.82
N ASP A 246 -17.92 11.80 9.67
CA ASP A 246 -18.06 12.87 10.66
C ASP A 246 -17.35 14.20 10.31
N ALA A 247 -16.89 14.35 9.09
CA ALA A 247 -16.26 15.60 8.62
C ALA A 247 -17.13 16.88 8.79
N ARG A 248 -18.41 16.74 9.20
CA ARG A 248 -19.32 17.84 9.49
C ARG A 248 -19.64 18.07 10.97
N LYS A 249 -19.08 17.23 11.88
CA LYS A 249 -19.38 17.30 13.34
C LYS A 249 -18.14 17.43 14.23
N SER A 250 -17.05 17.98 13.73
CA SER A 250 -15.75 17.93 14.40
C SER A 250 -15.66 18.71 15.72
N SER A 251 -16.50 19.71 15.95
CA SER A 251 -16.37 20.58 17.14
C SER A 251 -16.81 19.93 18.45
N THR A 252 -17.87 19.14 18.44
CA THR A 252 -18.41 18.51 19.68
C THR A 252 -17.62 17.28 20.13
N ALA A 253 -17.11 16.50 19.18
CA ALA A 253 -16.30 15.31 19.49
C ALA A 253 -14.93 15.66 20.10
N GLU A 254 -14.37 16.81 19.77
CA GLU A 254 -13.09 17.26 20.30
C GLU A 254 -13.21 17.86 21.71
N GLU A 255 -14.29 18.56 22.02
CA GLU A 255 -14.61 18.99 23.37
C GLU A 255 -14.86 17.80 24.31
N GLU A 256 -15.58 16.78 23.87
CA GLU A 256 -15.77 15.52 24.60
C GLU A 256 -14.47 14.72 24.75
N ARG A 257 -13.61 14.72 23.73
CA ARG A 257 -12.30 14.06 23.73
C ARG A 257 -11.35 14.74 24.73
N ASN A 258 -11.27 16.07 24.72
CA ASN A 258 -10.45 16.83 25.66
C ASN A 258 -10.89 16.66 27.11
N ALA A 259 -12.17 16.39 27.37
CA ALA A 259 -12.70 16.11 28.71
C ALA A 259 -12.32 14.70 29.23
N ARG A 260 -11.93 13.78 28.37
CA ARG A 260 -11.64 12.37 28.70
C ARG A 260 -10.15 12.04 28.89
N LEU A 261 -9.26 12.96 28.53
CA LEU A 261 -7.81 12.75 28.58
C LEU A 261 -7.31 12.61 30.02
N GLU A 262 -6.62 11.51 30.28
CA GLU A 262 -5.87 11.38 31.53
C GLU A 262 -4.67 12.34 31.54
N THR A 263 -4.28 12.76 32.73
CA THR A 263 -3.47 13.94 33.02
C THR A 263 -2.16 14.06 32.22
N LYS A 264 -1.47 12.95 31.91
CA LYS A 264 -0.17 12.99 31.25
C LYS A 264 -0.27 13.30 29.76
N VAL A 265 -1.14 12.57 29.04
CA VAL A 265 -1.33 12.76 27.59
C VAL A 265 -1.96 14.12 27.32
N LYS A 266 -2.93 14.54 28.18
CA LYS A 266 -3.55 15.85 28.09
C LYS A 266 -2.54 16.99 28.27
N SER A 267 -1.68 16.92 29.28
CA SER A 267 -0.64 17.95 29.49
C SER A 267 0.30 18.08 28.31
N MET A 268 0.60 16.96 27.62
CA MET A 268 1.45 16.97 26.43
C MET A 268 0.72 17.51 25.19
N LEU A 269 -0.58 17.19 25.03
CA LEU A 269 -1.41 17.74 23.96
C LEU A 269 -1.63 19.25 24.11
N ASP A 270 -1.81 19.74 25.35
CA ASP A 270 -1.96 21.16 25.66
C ASP A 270 -0.67 21.97 25.37
N LEU A 271 0.49 21.33 25.51
CA LEU A 271 1.79 21.95 25.17
C LEU A 271 2.03 22.06 23.67
N LEU A 272 1.44 21.15 22.88
CA LEU A 272 1.47 21.18 21.42
C LEU A 272 0.30 22.07 20.93
N THR A 273 0.37 23.39 21.16
CA THR A 273 -0.66 24.36 20.79
C THR A 273 -0.88 24.43 19.27
N TYR A 274 -1.87 23.71 18.78
CA TYR A 274 -2.36 23.81 17.41
C TYR A 274 -3.87 24.00 17.37
N SER A 275 -4.34 24.83 16.46
CA SER A 275 -5.77 25.09 16.23
C SER A 275 -6.39 23.94 15.41
N ASP A 276 -7.66 23.63 15.62
CA ASP A 276 -8.47 22.60 14.95
C ASP A 276 -8.45 22.69 13.41
N LYS A 277 -8.12 23.88 12.87
CA LYS A 277 -7.99 24.11 11.43
C LYS A 277 -6.76 23.44 10.81
N ASP A 278 -5.94 22.82 11.61
CA ASP A 278 -4.64 22.26 11.23
C ASP A 278 -4.56 20.74 11.29
N ASP A 279 -5.69 20.05 11.22
CA ASP A 279 -5.75 18.60 11.36
C ASP A 279 -5.27 17.82 10.12
N TYR A 280 -5.02 16.53 10.33
CA TYR A 280 -4.74 15.60 9.25
C TYR A 280 -5.96 15.43 8.36
N LEU A 281 -5.72 15.37 7.07
CA LEU A 281 -6.72 15.06 6.06
C LEU A 281 -6.74 13.56 5.80
N ARG A 282 -7.89 12.93 5.98
CA ARG A 282 -8.07 11.51 5.66
C ARG A 282 -8.30 11.33 4.16
N ARG A 283 -7.56 10.41 3.55
CA ARG A 283 -7.78 9.96 2.19
C ARG A 283 -8.11 8.48 2.16
N THR A 284 -9.11 8.12 1.38
CA THR A 284 -9.49 6.74 1.15
C THR A 284 -9.33 6.43 -0.33
N SER A 285 -8.64 5.34 -0.63
CA SER A 285 -8.49 4.80 -1.97
C SER A 285 -8.82 3.31 -2.00
N MET A 286 -8.69 2.66 -3.14
CA MET A 286 -9.18 1.29 -3.32
C MET A 286 -8.08 0.39 -3.86
N GLN A 287 -7.98 -0.81 -3.30
CA GLN A 287 -7.27 -1.96 -3.84
C GLN A 287 -8.25 -3.12 -4.09
N TYR A 288 -7.74 -4.26 -4.53
CA TYR A 288 -8.53 -5.47 -4.75
C TYR A 288 -7.90 -6.62 -3.98
N HIS A 289 -8.69 -7.23 -3.10
CA HIS A 289 -8.26 -8.36 -2.28
C HIS A 289 -9.13 -9.57 -2.55
N TRP A 290 -8.56 -10.76 -2.46
CA TRP A 290 -9.30 -12.01 -2.47
C TRP A 290 -9.43 -12.53 -1.04
N THR A 291 -10.57 -13.11 -0.73
CA THR A 291 -10.86 -13.74 0.57
C THR A 291 -11.22 -15.20 0.37
N ASN A 292 -10.61 -16.07 1.15
CA ASN A 292 -10.96 -17.49 1.20
C ASN A 292 -12.27 -17.68 1.97
N LYS A 293 -13.37 -17.21 1.37
CA LYS A 293 -14.69 -17.28 1.97
C LYS A 293 -15.75 -17.45 0.89
N ASN A 294 -16.35 -18.63 0.84
CA ASN A 294 -17.48 -18.91 -0.04
C ASN A 294 -18.70 -18.10 0.43
N LYS A 295 -19.18 -17.18 -0.40
CA LYS A 295 -20.27 -16.25 -0.08
C LYS A 295 -21.62 -16.97 0.13
N ARG A 296 -21.77 -18.23 -0.32
CA ARG A 296 -22.99 -18.99 -0.16
C ARG A 296 -23.15 -19.58 1.24
N ASN A 297 -22.07 -20.03 1.85
CA ASN A 297 -22.09 -20.75 3.14
C ASN A 297 -21.23 -20.09 4.23
N GLY A 298 -20.47 -19.05 3.90
CA GLY A 298 -19.59 -18.32 4.82
C GLY A 298 -18.33 -19.06 5.24
N LYS A 299 -18.08 -20.29 4.72
CA LYS A 299 -16.91 -21.11 5.02
C LYS A 299 -15.77 -20.85 4.04
N PRO A 300 -14.52 -21.22 4.38
CA PRO A 300 -13.45 -21.30 3.39
C PRO A 300 -13.83 -22.23 2.23
N TYR A 301 -13.22 -22.03 1.07
CA TYR A 301 -13.34 -22.97 -0.05
C TYR A 301 -12.59 -24.26 0.28
N ASP A 302 -13.22 -25.41 -0.05
CA ASP A 302 -12.62 -26.72 0.20
C ASP A 302 -11.59 -27.12 -0.89
N SER A 303 -11.73 -26.56 -2.09
CA SER A 303 -10.87 -26.81 -3.24
C SER A 303 -10.93 -25.67 -4.26
N PHE A 304 -10.03 -25.67 -5.22
CA PHE A 304 -10.11 -24.74 -6.35
C PHE A 304 -11.38 -24.96 -7.20
N GLU A 305 -11.88 -26.19 -7.34
CA GLU A 305 -13.14 -26.47 -8.04
C GLU A 305 -14.34 -25.90 -7.27
N ASP A 306 -14.38 -26.00 -5.93
CA ASP A 306 -15.41 -25.34 -5.11
C ASP A 306 -15.37 -23.81 -5.31
N TYR A 307 -14.16 -23.24 -5.42
CA TYR A 307 -14.00 -21.83 -5.76
C TYR A 307 -14.53 -21.50 -7.16
N LEU A 308 -14.26 -22.33 -8.15
CA LEU A 308 -14.80 -22.16 -9.51
C LEU A 308 -16.32 -22.19 -9.53
N ASP A 309 -16.93 -23.04 -8.73
CA ASP A 309 -18.39 -23.15 -8.65
C ASP A 309 -19.09 -21.91 -8.11
N ALA A 310 -18.36 -21.02 -7.43
CA ALA A 310 -18.87 -19.72 -7.03
C ALA A 310 -19.06 -18.74 -8.22
N PHE A 311 -18.49 -19.02 -9.38
CA PHE A 311 -18.64 -18.20 -10.57
C PHE A 311 -19.82 -18.64 -11.46
N LYS A 312 -20.33 -17.71 -12.29
CA LYS A 312 -21.30 -18.02 -13.35
C LYS A 312 -20.67 -18.95 -14.39
N SER A 313 -21.47 -19.86 -14.97
CA SER A 313 -21.01 -20.89 -15.91
C SER A 313 -20.11 -20.37 -17.03
N LYS A 314 -20.49 -19.27 -17.69
CA LYS A 314 -19.67 -18.66 -18.75
C LYS A 314 -18.27 -18.25 -18.25
N ARG A 315 -18.17 -17.78 -17.00
CA ARG A 315 -16.88 -17.36 -16.41
C ARG A 315 -16.03 -18.57 -16.06
N ARG A 316 -16.62 -19.64 -15.50
CA ARG A 316 -15.91 -20.91 -15.24
C ARG A 316 -15.22 -21.46 -16.49
N ILE A 317 -15.96 -21.48 -17.61
CA ILE A 317 -15.39 -21.94 -18.90
C ILE A 317 -14.19 -21.06 -19.30
N THR A 318 -14.28 -19.74 -19.11
CA THR A 318 -13.17 -18.84 -19.43
C THR A 318 -11.98 -19.10 -18.53
N ILE A 319 -12.19 -19.31 -17.22
CA ILE A 319 -11.10 -19.59 -16.27
C ILE A 319 -10.42 -20.91 -16.61
N ARG A 320 -11.18 -21.99 -16.84
CA ARG A 320 -10.61 -23.28 -17.24
C ARG A 320 -9.77 -23.16 -18.51
N ARG A 321 -10.23 -22.36 -19.49
CA ARG A 321 -9.45 -22.08 -20.71
C ARG A 321 -8.19 -21.24 -20.43
N GLU A 322 -8.23 -20.30 -19.48
CA GLU A 322 -7.02 -19.55 -19.08
C GLU A 322 -5.98 -20.51 -18.46
N ARG A 323 -6.43 -21.55 -17.75
CA ARG A 323 -5.55 -22.51 -17.06
C ARG A 323 -5.01 -23.65 -17.95
N THR A 324 -5.56 -23.90 -19.15
CA THR A 324 -5.01 -24.91 -20.07
C THR A 324 -3.56 -24.64 -20.47
N VAL A 325 -3.04 -23.43 -20.23
CA VAL A 325 -1.66 -23.07 -20.48
C VAL A 325 -0.64 -23.99 -19.80
N LEU A 326 -0.98 -24.58 -18.66
CA LEU A 326 -0.08 -25.50 -17.95
C LEU A 326 0.14 -26.78 -18.77
N ASP A 327 -0.95 -27.34 -19.32
CA ASP A 327 -0.93 -28.58 -20.10
C ASP A 327 -0.41 -28.31 -21.53
N GLU A 328 -0.91 -27.25 -22.19
CA GLU A 328 -0.57 -26.90 -23.57
C GLU A 328 0.93 -26.61 -23.74
N GLU A 329 1.54 -25.96 -22.75
CA GLU A 329 2.97 -25.59 -22.77
C GLU A 329 3.85 -26.55 -21.97
N SER A 330 3.28 -27.65 -21.43
CA SER A 330 3.99 -28.63 -20.60
C SER A 330 4.81 -27.98 -19.48
N ILE A 331 4.16 -27.10 -18.70
CA ILE A 331 4.79 -26.35 -17.60
C ILE A 331 4.14 -26.68 -16.27
N ARG A 332 4.90 -26.53 -15.21
CA ARG A 332 4.42 -26.64 -13.82
C ARG A 332 4.85 -25.43 -13.00
N ILE A 333 4.11 -25.21 -11.91
CA ILE A 333 4.38 -24.14 -10.95
C ILE A 333 4.64 -24.80 -9.60
N ASP A 334 5.86 -24.64 -9.09
CA ASP A 334 6.25 -25.14 -7.78
C ASP A 334 6.23 -23.99 -6.77
N ALA A 335 5.56 -24.19 -5.64
CA ALA A 335 5.59 -23.27 -4.52
C ALA A 335 6.75 -23.64 -3.57
N VAL A 336 7.71 -22.73 -3.42
CA VAL A 336 8.85 -22.90 -2.51
C VAL A 336 8.72 -21.89 -1.37
N VAL A 337 8.61 -22.37 -0.14
CA VAL A 337 8.23 -21.54 1.02
C VAL A 337 9.29 -21.60 2.11
N GLY A 338 9.59 -20.47 2.71
CA GLY A 338 10.46 -20.38 3.87
C GLY A 338 11.86 -20.94 3.62
N ASN A 339 12.36 -21.76 4.53
CA ASN A 339 13.71 -22.30 4.47
C ASN A 339 13.98 -23.23 3.29
N ASP A 340 12.93 -23.79 2.65
CA ASP A 340 13.09 -24.63 1.46
C ASP A 340 13.67 -23.84 0.29
N ILE A 341 13.52 -22.51 0.30
CA ILE A 341 14.14 -21.61 -0.68
C ILE A 341 15.67 -21.75 -0.67
N LEU A 342 16.27 -21.92 0.51
CA LEU A 342 17.72 -22.06 0.68
C LEU A 342 18.23 -23.46 0.34
N MET A 343 17.33 -24.46 0.23
CA MET A 343 17.69 -25.83 -0.17
C MET A 343 17.87 -25.96 -1.69
N VAL A 344 17.37 -25.00 -2.47
CA VAL A 344 17.54 -24.97 -3.92
C VAL A 344 18.66 -23.99 -4.29
N ASP A 345 19.82 -24.55 -4.60
CA ASP A 345 21.01 -23.75 -4.91
C ASP A 345 20.78 -22.75 -6.06
N GLY A 346 21.12 -21.48 -5.81
CA GLY A 346 20.96 -20.38 -6.77
C GLY A 346 19.51 -19.91 -7.00
N LEU A 347 18.51 -20.39 -6.25
CA LEU A 347 17.11 -20.00 -6.46
C LEU A 347 16.87 -18.51 -6.16
N VAL A 348 17.51 -17.98 -5.14
CA VAL A 348 17.38 -16.56 -4.74
C VAL A 348 17.86 -15.64 -5.87
N GLU A 349 19.01 -15.93 -6.43
CA GLU A 349 19.61 -15.21 -7.57
C GLU A 349 18.72 -15.34 -8.82
N ARG A 350 18.21 -16.53 -9.09
CA ARG A 350 17.30 -16.76 -10.21
C ARG A 350 16.00 -15.96 -10.06
N MET A 351 15.43 -15.92 -8.89
CA MET A 351 14.19 -15.14 -8.65
C MET A 351 14.46 -13.63 -8.74
N TYR A 352 15.65 -13.17 -8.39
CA TYR A 352 16.05 -11.80 -8.69
C TYR A 352 16.18 -11.53 -10.20
N GLU A 353 16.75 -12.45 -10.99
CA GLU A 353 16.78 -12.33 -12.47
C GLU A 353 15.35 -12.25 -13.05
N VAL A 354 14.45 -13.10 -12.54
CA VAL A 354 13.03 -13.10 -12.89
C VAL A 354 12.39 -11.74 -12.56
N TYR A 355 12.60 -11.21 -11.36
CA TYR A 355 12.14 -9.86 -10.98
C TYR A 355 12.70 -8.79 -11.93
N MET A 356 13.99 -8.81 -12.21
CA MET A 356 14.68 -7.85 -13.08
C MET A 356 14.17 -7.90 -14.53
N SER A 357 13.68 -9.05 -14.99
CA SER A 357 13.12 -9.18 -16.34
C SER A 357 11.93 -8.23 -16.58
N THR A 358 11.06 -8.07 -15.56
CA THR A 358 9.94 -7.11 -15.63
C THR A 358 10.42 -5.66 -15.51
N VAL A 359 11.37 -5.39 -14.63
CA VAL A 359 11.95 -4.04 -14.48
C VAL A 359 12.56 -3.56 -15.80
N LYS A 360 13.30 -4.43 -16.49
CA LYS A 360 13.95 -4.11 -17.78
C LYS A 360 12.96 -3.94 -18.94
N LYS A 361 11.80 -4.59 -18.91
CA LYS A 361 10.76 -4.46 -19.95
C LYS A 361 10.01 -3.13 -19.89
N MET A 362 9.91 -2.52 -18.72
CA MET A 362 9.19 -1.27 -18.55
C MET A 362 10.07 -0.10 -18.99
N ILE A 363 9.63 0.68 -19.99
CA ILE A 363 10.38 1.85 -20.53
C ILE A 363 10.78 2.84 -19.43
N PHE A 364 9.99 2.92 -18.36
CA PHE A 364 10.26 3.71 -17.15
C PHE A 364 10.30 2.83 -15.90
N GLY A 365 10.61 1.54 -16.08
CA GLY A 365 10.73 0.59 -14.97
C GLY A 365 11.83 1.04 -14.02
N ARG A 366 11.50 1.10 -12.74
CA ARG A 366 12.48 1.38 -11.71
C ARG A 366 12.76 0.12 -10.92
N GLN A 367 14.01 -0.15 -10.78
CA GLN A 367 14.48 -1.14 -9.84
C GLN A 367 14.31 -0.58 -8.43
N TYR A 368 13.45 -1.20 -7.64
CA TYR A 368 13.29 -0.89 -6.22
C TYR A 368 14.18 -1.77 -5.34
N LEU A 369 14.34 -3.03 -5.71
CA LEU A 369 15.06 -4.03 -4.93
C LEU A 369 16.37 -4.43 -5.60
N THR A 370 17.42 -4.64 -4.80
CA THR A 370 18.74 -5.10 -5.24
C THR A 370 18.87 -6.62 -5.07
N LEU A 371 19.88 -7.24 -5.68
CA LEU A 371 20.20 -8.64 -5.42
C LEU A 371 20.55 -8.85 -3.94
N GLU A 372 21.29 -7.93 -3.37
CA GLU A 372 21.69 -7.97 -1.96
C GLU A 372 20.44 -8.02 -1.05
N PHE A 373 19.38 -7.26 -1.36
CA PHE A 373 18.12 -7.35 -0.62
C PHE A 373 17.54 -8.78 -0.64
N PHE A 374 17.51 -9.44 -1.81
CA PHE A 374 16.98 -10.79 -1.93
C PHE A 374 17.80 -11.78 -1.09
N GLN A 375 19.13 -11.68 -1.15
CA GLN A 375 20.06 -12.55 -0.41
C GLN A 375 19.96 -12.32 1.11
N MET A 376 19.99 -11.07 1.55
CA MET A 376 19.85 -10.73 2.97
C MET A 376 18.51 -11.19 3.53
N LEU A 377 17.43 -10.99 2.78
CA LEU A 377 16.09 -11.36 3.21
C LEU A 377 15.95 -12.87 3.35
N ALA A 378 16.46 -13.64 2.40
CA ALA A 378 16.46 -15.10 2.45
C ALA A 378 17.33 -15.68 3.60
N GLN A 379 18.39 -14.98 3.98
CA GLN A 379 19.27 -15.37 5.09
C GLN A 379 18.81 -14.85 6.47
N SER A 380 17.79 -14.01 6.51
CA SER A 380 17.25 -13.46 7.75
C SER A 380 16.11 -14.33 8.31
N ASP A 381 15.73 -14.08 9.57
CA ASP A 381 14.55 -14.71 10.19
C ASP A 381 13.26 -14.46 9.41
N PHE A 382 13.22 -13.42 8.57
CA PHE A 382 12.09 -13.13 7.69
C PHE A 382 11.88 -14.19 6.61
N CYS A 383 12.90 -15.03 6.32
CA CYS A 383 12.82 -16.10 5.32
C CYS A 383 11.58 -16.98 5.50
N ARG A 384 11.17 -17.24 6.75
CA ARG A 384 9.96 -18.01 7.07
C ARG A 384 8.68 -17.50 6.40
N ASN A 385 8.65 -16.22 6.03
CA ASN A 385 7.51 -15.57 5.39
C ASN A 385 7.62 -15.58 3.85
N LEU A 386 8.78 -15.95 3.27
CA LEU A 386 8.98 -15.93 1.83
C LEU A 386 8.20 -17.06 1.14
N CYS A 387 7.64 -16.77 -0.03
CA CYS A 387 7.05 -17.75 -0.93
C CYS A 387 7.36 -17.38 -2.39
N PHE A 388 8.06 -18.28 -3.10
CA PHE A 388 8.26 -18.17 -4.53
C PHE A 388 7.34 -19.15 -5.25
N LEU A 389 6.57 -18.67 -6.23
CA LEU A 389 5.92 -19.53 -7.19
C LEU A 389 6.83 -19.61 -8.43
N CYS A 390 7.47 -20.75 -8.62
CA CYS A 390 8.50 -20.97 -9.61
C CYS A 390 7.92 -21.71 -10.83
N VAL A 391 7.99 -21.11 -12.01
CA VAL A 391 7.48 -21.69 -13.25
C VAL A 391 8.63 -22.35 -14.01
N ARG A 392 8.47 -23.62 -14.36
CA ARG A 392 9.44 -24.42 -15.13
C ARG A 392 8.77 -25.40 -16.10
N SER A 393 9.54 -25.96 -17.02
CA SER A 393 9.07 -27.05 -17.89
C SER A 393 8.87 -28.35 -17.11
N CYS A 394 7.84 -29.13 -17.46
CA CYS A 394 7.65 -30.49 -16.95
C CYS A 394 8.79 -31.43 -17.38
N GLU A 395 9.48 -31.14 -18.48
CA GLU A 395 10.61 -31.95 -18.97
C GLU A 395 11.87 -31.84 -18.12
N SER A 396 11.95 -30.85 -17.23
CA SER A 396 13.09 -30.63 -16.32
C SER A 396 13.21 -31.65 -15.20
N GLY A 397 12.34 -32.68 -15.16
CA GLY A 397 12.32 -33.69 -14.13
C GLY A 397 11.50 -33.26 -12.88
N ASP A 398 11.50 -34.09 -11.83
CA ASP A 398 10.68 -33.84 -10.63
C ASP A 398 11.37 -32.90 -9.64
N GLU A 399 12.69 -32.92 -9.54
CA GLU A 399 13.44 -32.06 -8.63
C GLU A 399 13.55 -30.62 -9.19
N LEU A 400 13.28 -29.62 -8.34
CA LEU A 400 13.40 -28.23 -8.70
C LEU A 400 14.86 -27.80 -8.74
N SER A 401 15.30 -27.31 -9.90
CA SER A 401 16.58 -26.64 -10.07
C SER A 401 16.38 -25.18 -10.46
N ALA A 402 17.14 -24.29 -9.85
CA ALA A 402 17.06 -22.85 -10.12
C ALA A 402 17.22 -22.50 -11.61
N LYS A 403 18.10 -23.22 -12.34
CA LYS A 403 18.35 -22.99 -13.78
C LYS A 403 17.13 -23.23 -14.66
N ASP A 404 16.19 -24.08 -14.22
CA ASP A 404 15.00 -24.44 -14.97
C ASP A 404 13.86 -23.43 -14.79
N VAL A 405 13.92 -22.62 -13.73
CA VAL A 405 12.93 -21.56 -13.45
C VAL A 405 13.10 -20.44 -14.48
N PHE A 406 12.07 -20.17 -15.26
CA PHE A 406 12.08 -19.11 -16.28
C PHE A 406 11.06 -17.99 -16.03
N ALA A 407 10.11 -18.21 -15.13
CA ALA A 407 9.16 -17.20 -14.70
C ALA A 407 8.76 -17.46 -13.23
N GLY A 408 8.11 -16.52 -12.59
CA GLY A 408 7.65 -16.73 -11.23
C GLY A 408 7.24 -15.46 -10.51
N THR A 409 6.82 -15.64 -9.26
CA THR A 409 6.43 -14.54 -8.37
C THR A 409 7.21 -14.58 -7.07
N PHE A 410 7.54 -13.40 -6.58
CA PHE A 410 8.03 -13.15 -5.23
C PHE A 410 6.82 -12.76 -4.36
N ASN A 411 6.54 -13.53 -3.34
CA ASN A 411 5.41 -13.32 -2.45
C ASN A 411 5.82 -13.46 -0.99
N ILE A 412 4.95 -12.97 -0.10
CA ILE A 412 5.11 -13.08 1.35
C ILE A 412 3.84 -13.75 1.91
N ILE A 413 4.02 -14.70 2.82
CA ILE A 413 2.92 -15.33 3.56
C ILE A 413 3.13 -15.08 5.04
N ASN A 414 2.14 -14.47 5.69
CA ASN A 414 2.18 -14.25 7.12
C ASN A 414 0.75 -14.14 7.68
N ASN A 415 0.52 -14.68 8.87
CA ASN A 415 -0.77 -14.64 9.56
C ASN A 415 -1.97 -15.01 8.67
N GLY A 416 -1.82 -16.02 7.82
CA GLY A 416 -2.88 -16.49 6.93
C GLY A 416 -3.20 -15.54 5.76
N ILE A 417 -2.31 -14.58 5.46
CA ILE A 417 -2.43 -13.67 4.32
C ILE A 417 -1.29 -13.93 3.34
N PHE A 418 -1.65 -14.04 2.07
CA PHE A 418 -0.72 -14.11 0.95
C PHE A 418 -0.58 -12.72 0.31
N TYR A 419 0.62 -12.18 0.29
CA TYR A 419 0.94 -10.89 -0.31
C TYR A 419 1.71 -11.10 -1.61
N GLY A 420 1.03 -10.95 -2.76
CA GLY A 420 1.68 -10.93 -4.07
C GLY A 420 2.48 -9.64 -4.26
N ARG A 421 3.77 -9.77 -4.61
CA ARG A 421 4.66 -8.60 -4.69
C ARG A 421 5.19 -8.36 -6.09
N TYR A 422 5.92 -9.27 -6.64
CA TYR A 422 6.58 -9.07 -7.92
C TYR A 422 6.41 -10.29 -8.81
N TRP A 423 6.23 -10.05 -10.08
CA TRP A 423 6.17 -11.04 -11.14
C TRP A 423 7.29 -10.80 -12.15
N GLY A 424 7.79 -11.87 -12.74
CA GLY A 424 8.68 -11.78 -13.89
C GLY A 424 8.65 -13.02 -14.77
N CYS A 425 9.11 -12.83 -16.01
CA CYS A 425 9.31 -13.90 -16.98
C CYS A 425 10.53 -13.55 -17.83
N LEU A 426 11.50 -14.47 -17.90
CA LEU A 426 12.74 -14.26 -18.63
C LEU A 426 12.45 -14.00 -20.12
N PRO A 427 13.27 -13.19 -20.79
CA PRO A 427 13.08 -12.86 -22.20
C PRO A 427 13.07 -14.13 -23.09
N GLY A 428 12.15 -14.15 -24.06
CA GLY A 428 11.99 -15.27 -24.98
C GLY A 428 11.23 -16.48 -24.43
N ARG A 429 10.70 -16.36 -23.21
CA ARG A 429 9.86 -17.39 -22.54
C ARG A 429 8.46 -16.88 -22.24
N GLU A 430 8.02 -15.83 -22.93
CA GLU A 430 6.69 -15.24 -22.74
C GLU A 430 5.60 -16.16 -23.28
N ILE A 431 4.76 -16.64 -22.37
CA ILE A 431 3.64 -17.53 -22.66
C ILE A 431 2.34 -16.78 -22.37
N LYS A 432 1.39 -16.88 -23.28
CA LYS A 432 0.08 -16.25 -23.13
C LYS A 432 -0.63 -16.78 -21.89
N ASN A 433 -1.26 -15.90 -21.11
CA ASN A 433 -1.97 -16.18 -19.86
C ASN A 433 -1.09 -16.64 -18.69
N LEU A 434 0.19 -16.92 -18.84
CA LEU A 434 1.06 -17.40 -17.77
C LEU A 434 1.09 -16.44 -16.58
N HIS A 435 1.13 -15.13 -16.84
CA HIS A 435 1.03 -14.12 -15.77
C HIS A 435 -0.26 -14.29 -14.94
N PHE A 436 -1.40 -14.54 -15.59
CA PHE A 436 -2.66 -14.72 -14.90
C PHE A 436 -2.72 -16.05 -14.16
N GLU A 437 -2.17 -17.10 -14.73
CA GLU A 437 -2.06 -18.39 -14.06
C GLU A 437 -1.23 -18.26 -12.78
N THR A 438 0.00 -17.76 -12.89
CA THR A 438 0.94 -17.74 -11.76
C THR A 438 0.55 -16.72 -10.69
N CYS A 439 0.17 -15.48 -11.10
CA CYS A 439 -0.10 -14.41 -10.12
C CYS A 439 -1.48 -14.51 -9.46
N TYR A 440 -2.42 -15.27 -10.04
CA TYR A 440 -3.78 -15.32 -9.52
C TYR A 440 -4.27 -16.74 -9.31
N TRP A 441 -4.32 -17.61 -10.33
CA TRP A 441 -4.97 -18.92 -10.19
C TRP A 441 -4.16 -19.87 -9.32
N ALA A 442 -2.88 -20.05 -9.60
CA ALA A 442 -1.99 -20.88 -8.78
C ALA A 442 -1.82 -20.29 -7.37
N ALA A 443 -1.76 -18.96 -7.25
CA ALA A 443 -1.68 -18.30 -5.95
C ALA A 443 -2.96 -18.49 -5.10
N ILE A 444 -4.16 -18.42 -5.71
CA ILE A 444 -5.45 -18.70 -5.04
C ILE A 444 -5.52 -20.16 -4.65
N GLU A 445 -5.15 -21.07 -5.55
CA GLU A 445 -5.11 -22.52 -5.29
C GLU A 445 -4.20 -22.81 -4.08
N HIS A 446 -2.98 -22.27 -4.09
CA HIS A 446 -2.06 -22.36 -2.95
C HIS A 446 -2.69 -21.80 -1.66
N CYS A 447 -3.41 -20.68 -1.73
CA CYS A 447 -4.12 -20.14 -0.57
C CYS A 447 -5.19 -21.08 -0.03
N ILE A 448 -5.96 -21.73 -0.91
CA ILE A 448 -7.01 -22.67 -0.53
C ILE A 448 -6.40 -23.90 0.12
N GLU A 449 -5.42 -24.53 -0.53
CA GLU A 449 -4.74 -25.75 -0.08
C GLU A 449 -4.06 -25.57 1.29
N ASN A 450 -3.52 -24.37 1.56
CA ASN A 450 -2.83 -24.06 2.81
C ASN A 450 -3.73 -23.33 3.84
N GLY A 451 -5.03 -23.25 3.60
CA GLY A 451 -5.99 -22.63 4.53
C GLY A 451 -5.76 -21.13 4.77
N LEU A 452 -5.09 -20.44 3.83
CA LEU A 452 -4.87 -19.00 3.95
C LEU A 452 -6.21 -18.26 3.76
N ARG A 453 -6.43 -17.25 4.59
CA ARG A 453 -7.72 -16.54 4.67
C ARG A 453 -7.89 -15.42 3.63
N LYS A 454 -6.78 -14.86 3.11
CA LYS A 454 -6.78 -13.65 2.29
C LYS A 454 -5.60 -13.61 1.33
N MET A 455 -5.79 -12.97 0.18
CA MET A 455 -4.70 -12.60 -0.73
C MET A 455 -4.76 -11.11 -1.08
N GLU A 456 -3.63 -10.43 -0.97
CA GLU A 456 -3.39 -9.05 -1.41
C GLU A 456 -2.42 -9.08 -2.61
N PRO A 457 -2.90 -8.95 -3.84
CA PRO A 457 -2.08 -9.15 -5.04
C PRO A 457 -1.28 -7.90 -5.45
N GLY A 458 -1.06 -6.97 -4.53
CA GLY A 458 -0.35 -5.70 -4.78
C GLY A 458 -1.23 -4.59 -5.36
N ALA A 459 -0.62 -3.42 -5.55
CA ALA A 459 -1.29 -2.22 -6.04
C ALA A 459 -1.70 -2.32 -7.52
N GLY A 460 -2.64 -1.46 -7.89
CA GLY A 460 -3.11 -1.32 -9.27
C GLY A 460 -4.06 -2.42 -9.76
N GLY A 461 -4.53 -2.24 -10.99
CA GLY A 461 -5.45 -3.16 -11.66
C GLY A 461 -6.88 -3.10 -11.12
N GLY A 462 -7.85 -3.31 -11.99
CA GLY A 462 -9.27 -3.25 -11.65
C GLY A 462 -10.01 -4.46 -12.22
N ASP A 463 -10.51 -4.32 -13.44
CA ASP A 463 -11.42 -5.29 -14.03
C ASP A 463 -10.87 -6.72 -14.14
N TYR A 464 -9.58 -6.87 -14.42
CA TYR A 464 -8.98 -8.21 -14.52
C TYR A 464 -8.86 -8.90 -13.15
N LYS A 465 -8.66 -8.17 -12.04
CA LYS A 465 -8.68 -8.72 -10.67
C LYS A 465 -10.11 -9.09 -10.28
N ARG A 466 -11.06 -8.19 -10.52
CA ARG A 466 -12.49 -8.49 -10.28
C ARG A 466 -12.97 -9.70 -11.06
N ALA A 467 -12.58 -9.82 -12.32
CA ALA A 467 -12.90 -10.98 -13.13
C ALA A 467 -12.36 -12.30 -12.54
N ARG A 468 -11.40 -12.25 -11.63
CA ARG A 468 -10.80 -13.39 -10.93
C ARG A 468 -11.23 -13.50 -9.46
N GLY A 469 -12.34 -12.84 -9.08
CA GLY A 469 -12.94 -12.98 -7.76
C GLY A 469 -12.36 -12.11 -6.67
N PHE A 470 -11.50 -11.15 -7.03
CA PHE A 470 -11.02 -10.15 -6.07
C PHE A 470 -12.08 -9.07 -5.90
N ASP A 471 -12.42 -8.79 -4.67
CA ASP A 471 -13.34 -7.72 -4.30
C ASP A 471 -12.57 -6.43 -3.95
N PRO A 472 -13.18 -5.26 -4.16
CA PRO A 472 -12.57 -4.00 -3.74
C PRO A 472 -12.44 -3.93 -2.22
N ALA A 473 -11.33 -3.38 -1.76
CA ALA A 473 -11.03 -3.13 -0.36
C ALA A 473 -10.55 -1.70 -0.19
N MET A 474 -11.10 -0.98 0.77
CA MET A 474 -10.66 0.38 1.07
C MET A 474 -9.29 0.36 1.74
N ILE A 475 -8.45 1.28 1.33
CA ILE A 475 -7.16 1.58 1.97
C ILE A 475 -7.12 3.03 2.41
N HIS A 476 -6.46 3.29 3.52
CA HIS A 476 -6.48 4.57 4.17
C HIS A 476 -5.10 5.20 4.26
N SER A 477 -5.08 6.52 4.17
CA SER A 477 -3.91 7.34 4.46
C SER A 477 -4.33 8.63 5.16
N ALA A 478 -3.42 9.24 5.90
CA ALA A 478 -3.62 10.51 6.57
C ALA A 478 -2.52 11.50 6.17
N HIS A 479 -2.89 12.74 5.90
CA HIS A 479 -2.00 13.73 5.30
C HIS A 479 -2.09 15.07 6.02
N TYR A 480 -0.96 15.58 6.47
CA TYR A 480 -0.84 16.95 6.93
C TYR A 480 0.03 17.74 5.96
N ILE A 481 -0.47 18.86 5.45
CA ILE A 481 0.24 19.72 4.50
C ILE A 481 0.54 21.04 5.20
N CYS A 482 1.82 21.39 5.31
CA CYS A 482 2.27 22.57 6.06
C CYS A 482 1.74 23.88 5.45
N ASN A 483 1.75 23.99 4.10
CA ASN A 483 1.22 25.17 3.44
C ASN A 483 -0.32 25.24 3.56
N PRO A 484 -0.90 26.27 4.21
CA PRO A 484 -2.34 26.33 4.44
C PRO A 484 -3.18 26.47 3.16
N GLY A 485 -2.64 27.11 2.12
CA GLY A 485 -3.31 27.26 0.81
C GLY A 485 -3.45 25.92 0.12
N LEU A 486 -2.35 25.18 0.01
CA LEU A 486 -2.35 23.84 -0.59
C LEU A 486 -3.18 22.86 0.25
N ARG A 487 -3.12 22.93 1.59
CA ARG A 487 -3.93 22.10 2.48
C ARG A 487 -5.43 22.28 2.22
N ARG A 488 -5.91 23.53 2.09
CA ARG A 488 -7.31 23.80 1.75
C ARG A 488 -7.69 23.24 0.37
N ALA A 489 -6.83 23.39 -0.62
CA ALA A 489 -7.09 22.86 -1.96
C ALA A 489 -7.16 21.31 -1.95
N VAL A 490 -6.26 20.66 -1.23
CA VAL A 490 -6.29 19.20 -1.05
C VAL A 490 -7.52 18.76 -0.26
N HIS A 491 -7.92 19.47 0.78
CA HIS A 491 -9.15 19.18 1.52
C HIS A 491 -10.37 19.21 0.59
N GLN A 492 -10.53 20.28 -0.19
CA GLN A 492 -11.62 20.39 -1.16
C GLN A 492 -11.60 19.25 -2.20
N PHE A 493 -10.41 18.84 -2.67
CA PHE A 493 -10.28 17.69 -3.56
C PHE A 493 -10.76 16.40 -2.89
N LEU A 494 -10.39 16.18 -1.64
CA LEU A 494 -10.76 14.98 -0.88
C LEU A 494 -12.25 14.93 -0.54
N ASP A 495 -12.93 16.09 -0.41
CA ASP A 495 -14.39 16.17 -0.24
C ASP A 495 -15.17 15.54 -1.42
N PHE A 496 -14.56 15.48 -2.61
CA PHE A 496 -15.11 14.80 -3.79
C PHE A 496 -14.55 13.38 -3.95
N GLU A 497 -13.23 13.19 -3.78
CA GLU A 497 -12.58 11.91 -4.06
C GLU A 497 -13.03 10.82 -3.06
N THR A 498 -13.11 11.15 -1.77
CA THR A 498 -13.40 10.14 -0.74
C THR A 498 -14.81 9.58 -0.83
N PRO A 499 -15.90 10.39 -0.89
CA PRO A 499 -17.26 9.87 -1.09
C PRO A 499 -17.39 9.07 -2.39
N GLY A 500 -16.78 9.56 -3.48
CA GLY A 500 -16.80 8.84 -4.75
C GLY A 500 -16.14 7.47 -4.68
N ASN A 501 -15.00 7.35 -3.99
CA ASN A 501 -14.33 6.06 -3.79
C ASN A 501 -15.14 5.10 -2.91
N VAL A 502 -15.84 5.60 -1.88
CA VAL A 502 -16.73 4.79 -1.03
C VAL A 502 -17.90 4.26 -1.87
N GLU A 503 -18.61 5.13 -2.59
CA GLU A 503 -19.75 4.75 -3.44
C GLU A 503 -19.34 3.72 -4.50
N VAL A 504 -18.21 3.95 -5.18
CA VAL A 504 -17.68 3.00 -6.17
C VAL A 504 -17.34 1.66 -5.52
N THR A 505 -16.74 1.66 -4.34
CA THR A 505 -16.40 0.44 -3.61
C THR A 505 -17.66 -0.36 -3.27
N GLU A 506 -18.68 0.28 -2.71
CA GLU A 506 -19.96 -0.36 -2.37
C GLU A 506 -20.67 -0.91 -3.61
N TYR A 507 -20.73 -0.12 -4.68
CA TYR A 507 -21.30 -0.56 -5.95
C TYR A 507 -20.58 -1.79 -6.53
N LEU A 508 -19.26 -1.81 -6.48
CA LEU A 508 -18.46 -2.92 -6.98
C LEU A 508 -18.58 -4.18 -6.10
N LEU A 509 -18.68 -4.00 -4.77
CA LEU A 509 -18.95 -5.10 -3.83
C LEU A 509 -20.31 -5.76 -4.09
N ALA A 510 -21.35 -4.95 -4.32
CA ALA A 510 -22.68 -5.45 -4.68
C ALA A 510 -22.69 -6.19 -6.03
N LYS A 511 -21.72 -5.91 -6.92
CA LYS A 511 -21.55 -6.57 -8.22
C LYS A 511 -20.34 -7.52 -8.26
N SER A 512 -19.99 -8.15 -7.15
CA SER A 512 -18.91 -9.12 -7.11
C SER A 512 -19.07 -10.21 -8.17
N SER A 513 -17.98 -10.64 -8.78
CA SER A 513 -17.99 -11.70 -9.80
C SER A 513 -18.24 -13.09 -9.21
N VAL A 514 -18.00 -13.23 -7.91
CA VAL A 514 -18.30 -14.42 -7.12
C VAL A 514 -19.68 -14.21 -6.47
N GLY A 515 -20.71 -14.83 -7.02
CA GLY A 515 -22.11 -14.58 -6.63
C GLY A 515 -22.45 -15.07 -5.22
N SER A 516 -23.18 -14.24 -4.47
CA SER A 516 -24.11 -14.72 -3.46
C SER A 516 -25.24 -15.50 -4.17
N GLY A 517 -25.60 -16.67 -3.67
CA GLY A 517 -26.58 -17.57 -4.31
C GLY A 517 -28.00 -17.04 -4.50
N ASP A 518 -28.29 -15.78 -4.24
CA ASP A 518 -29.61 -15.15 -4.34
C ASP A 518 -29.65 -14.08 -5.43
N ASN A 519 -29.78 -14.55 -6.68
CA ASN A 519 -30.29 -13.71 -7.78
C ASN A 519 -31.73 -14.14 -8.14
N ASN A 520 -32.61 -14.25 -7.16
CA ASN A 520 -34.06 -14.38 -7.37
C ASN A 520 -34.81 -13.35 -6.52
N ILE A 521 -34.49 -12.08 -6.60
CA ILE A 521 -35.42 -10.99 -6.25
C ILE A 521 -34.94 -9.78 -7.00
N ILE A 522 -35.51 -9.54 -8.16
CA ILE A 522 -36.05 -8.32 -8.73
C ILE A 522 -36.35 -8.64 -10.20
N SER A 523 -37.60 -9.02 -10.41
CA SER A 523 -38.32 -8.93 -11.68
C SER A 523 -38.79 -7.49 -11.89
#